data_e1908ca86d78ed10eff374c83d4d97bc
#
_entry.id   e1908ca86d78ed10eff374c83d4d97bc
#
_cell.length_a   1.000
_cell.length_b   1.000
_cell.length_c   1.000
_cell.angle_alpha   90.00
_cell.angle_beta   90.00
_cell.angle_gamma   90.00
#
_symmetry.space_group_name_H-M   'P 1'
#
loop_
_entity.id
_entity.type
_entity.pdbx_description
1 polymer ?
#
loop_
_entity_poly.entity_id
_entity_poly.type
_entity_poly.pdbx_seq_one_letter_code
_entity_poly.pdbx_strand_id
1 'polypeptide(L)'
;MKVPAPEESLPGQEELAARAAELTELLGYLTNCWDEERRLLARRLHDSLGSSMTALTMHLGLLTQHLHEQPLRDRAGQMKQLLNNIIETNRTMQLALWNDKLEFLGPKAAIAELVVEWGREHRIKARVSLPDEDPVYTRPQGVALLRCAEEGLRNVLAHAQASEVDVILDDDGDQAMLTVRDNGRGAAGAGAPGGLDCHGLRLLRERAHLLGGSLTLGAGPDGKGAALTLVFPKQA
;
A
#
# COMPACT_ATOMS: atom_id res chain seq x y z
N MET A 1 16.11 28.89 47.19
CA MET A 1 15.67 27.86 46.22
C MET A 1 14.45 28.41 45.51
N LYS A 2 14.60 29.00 44.30
CA LYS A 2 13.51 29.58 43.53
C LYS A 2 12.90 28.44 42.70
N VAL A 3 11.64 28.12 42.93
CA VAL A 3 10.81 27.23 42.12
C VAL A 3 10.59 27.97 40.79
N PRO A 4 10.89 27.37 39.61
CA PRO A 4 10.53 27.98 38.33
C PRO A 4 9.00 28.02 38.22
N ALA A 5 8.47 29.18 37.84
CA ALA A 5 7.06 29.36 37.54
C ALA A 5 6.66 28.46 36.33
N PRO A 6 5.43 27.93 36.29
CA PRO A 6 4.94 27.23 35.14
C PRO A 6 4.95 28.19 33.92
N GLU A 7 5.49 27.74 32.79
CA GLU A 7 5.41 28.43 31.50
C GLU A 7 3.92 28.58 31.15
N GLU A 8 3.38 29.79 31.30
CA GLU A 8 2.07 30.15 30.77
C GLU A 8 2.12 30.05 29.23
N SER A 9 1.52 29.02 28.67
CA SER A 9 1.32 28.92 27.24
C SER A 9 0.52 30.13 26.75
N LEU A 10 1.06 30.85 25.76
CA LEU A 10 0.39 32.00 25.15
C LEU A 10 -0.96 31.55 24.56
N PRO A 11 -2.07 32.27 24.77
CA PRO A 11 -3.41 31.87 24.31
C PRO A 11 -3.52 31.55 22.81
N GLY A 12 -2.62 32.04 21.97
CA GLY A 12 -2.53 31.66 20.56
C GLY A 12 -1.91 30.30 20.28
N GLN A 13 -1.16 29.72 21.22
CA GLN A 13 -0.56 28.39 21.05
C GLN A 13 -1.57 27.27 21.32
N GLU A 14 -2.46 27.46 22.30
CA GLU A 14 -3.54 26.51 22.60
C GLU A 14 -4.57 26.45 21.45
N GLU A 15 -4.93 27.60 20.88
CA GLU A 15 -5.84 27.66 19.74
C GLU A 15 -5.24 27.01 18.49
N LEU A 16 -3.95 27.24 18.24
CA LEU A 16 -3.22 26.59 17.14
C LEU A 16 -3.10 25.06 17.33
N ALA A 17 -2.85 24.62 18.55
CA ALA A 17 -2.78 23.20 18.88
C ALA A 17 -4.15 22.51 18.72
N ALA A 18 -5.24 23.15 19.19
CA ALA A 18 -6.60 22.65 19.02
C ALA A 18 -6.98 22.55 17.54
N ARG A 19 -6.65 23.57 16.75
CA ARG A 19 -6.94 23.57 15.31
C ARG A 19 -6.11 22.55 14.54
N ALA A 20 -4.85 22.32 14.94
CA ALA A 20 -4.02 21.26 14.38
C ALA A 20 -4.58 19.88 14.69
N ALA A 21 -5.07 19.65 15.93
CA ALA A 21 -5.71 18.39 16.30
C ALA A 21 -7.00 18.13 15.49
N GLU A 22 -7.86 19.15 15.34
CA GLU A 22 -9.07 19.07 14.52
C GLU A 22 -8.76 18.74 13.06
N LEU A 23 -7.74 19.39 12.47
CA LEU A 23 -7.30 19.11 11.10
C LEU A 23 -6.75 17.69 10.94
N THR A 24 -6.03 17.18 11.93
CA THR A 24 -5.51 15.81 11.94
C THR A 24 -6.65 14.80 11.99
N GLU A 25 -7.66 15.04 12.83
CA GLU A 25 -8.86 14.20 12.89
C GLU A 25 -9.63 14.19 11.57
N LEU A 26 -9.85 15.37 10.98
CA LEU A 26 -10.50 15.49 9.66
C LEU A 26 -9.71 14.78 8.54
N LEU A 27 -8.39 14.90 8.53
CA LEU A 27 -7.54 14.18 7.58
C LEU A 27 -7.67 12.67 7.75
N GLY A 28 -7.70 12.19 9.00
CA GLY A 28 -7.93 10.79 9.32
C GLY A 28 -9.27 10.29 8.79
N TYR A 29 -10.33 11.05 9.05
CA TYR A 29 -11.66 10.73 8.55
C TYR A 29 -11.71 10.68 7.02
N LEU A 30 -11.20 11.70 6.33
CA LEU A 30 -11.15 11.75 4.87
C LEU A 30 -10.33 10.61 4.26
N THR A 31 -9.23 10.26 4.90
CA THR A 31 -8.37 9.15 4.45
C THR A 31 -9.10 7.81 4.55
N ASN A 32 -9.81 7.58 5.64
CA ASN A 32 -10.62 6.38 5.84
C ASN A 32 -11.80 6.31 4.86
N CYS A 33 -12.49 7.43 4.64
CA CYS A 33 -13.55 7.51 3.63
C CYS A 33 -13.02 7.20 2.23
N TRP A 34 -11.85 7.72 1.87
CA TRP A 34 -11.25 7.49 0.55
C TRP A 34 -10.84 6.02 0.35
N ASP A 35 -10.27 5.39 1.37
CA ASP A 35 -9.96 3.97 1.32
C ASP A 35 -11.22 3.12 1.15
N GLU A 36 -12.29 3.47 1.87
CA GLU A 36 -13.58 2.77 1.74
C GLU A 36 -14.19 2.96 0.34
N GLU A 37 -14.15 4.16 -0.21
CA GLU A 37 -14.65 4.43 -1.55
C GLU A 37 -13.86 3.66 -2.62
N ARG A 38 -12.52 3.62 -2.52
CA ARG A 38 -11.67 2.82 -3.40
C ARG A 38 -12.00 1.33 -3.33
N ARG A 39 -12.22 0.83 -2.11
CA ARG A 39 -12.63 -0.56 -1.88
C ARG A 39 -13.96 -0.88 -2.55
N LEU A 40 -14.95 -0.03 -2.35
CA LEU A 40 -16.27 -0.19 -2.94
C LEU A 40 -16.21 -0.13 -4.48
N LEU A 41 -15.38 0.74 -5.04
CA LEU A 41 -15.17 0.82 -6.48
C LEU A 41 -14.51 -0.44 -7.03
N ALA A 42 -13.46 -0.94 -6.39
CA ALA A 42 -12.79 -2.18 -6.79
C ALA A 42 -13.78 -3.36 -6.77
N ARG A 43 -14.59 -3.46 -5.70
CA ARG A 43 -15.61 -4.50 -5.58
C ARG A 43 -16.68 -4.40 -6.66
N ARG A 44 -17.18 -3.20 -6.95
CA ARG A 44 -18.14 -2.98 -8.06
C ARG A 44 -17.55 -3.36 -9.41
N LEU A 45 -16.28 -3.04 -9.67
CA LEU A 45 -15.58 -3.46 -10.88
C LEU A 45 -15.47 -4.98 -10.97
N HIS A 46 -15.13 -5.63 -9.83
CA HIS A 46 -15.06 -7.09 -9.77
C HIS A 46 -16.41 -7.74 -10.09
N ASP A 47 -17.47 -7.35 -9.41
CA ASP A 47 -18.79 -7.96 -9.51
C ASP A 47 -19.44 -7.70 -10.88
N SER A 48 -19.35 -6.48 -11.39
CA SER A 48 -20.01 -6.06 -12.63
C SER A 48 -19.23 -6.50 -13.88
N LEU A 49 -17.94 -6.15 -13.97
CA LEU A 49 -17.14 -6.47 -15.15
C LEU A 49 -16.63 -7.90 -15.15
N GLY A 50 -16.23 -8.43 -13.98
CA GLY A 50 -15.69 -9.79 -13.87
C GLY A 50 -16.67 -10.86 -14.30
N SER A 51 -17.92 -10.78 -13.85
CA SER A 51 -18.98 -11.72 -14.25
C SER A 51 -19.33 -11.60 -15.73
N SER A 52 -19.41 -10.38 -16.26
CA SER A 52 -19.70 -10.14 -17.69
C SER A 52 -18.58 -10.67 -18.61
N MET A 53 -17.32 -10.46 -18.22
CA MET A 53 -16.15 -10.94 -18.97
C MET A 53 -16.08 -12.47 -18.94
N THR A 54 -16.40 -13.10 -17.80
CA THR A 54 -16.46 -14.56 -17.68
C THR A 54 -17.55 -15.14 -18.58
N ALA A 55 -18.72 -14.54 -18.61
CA ALA A 55 -19.81 -14.94 -19.48
C ALA A 55 -19.44 -14.78 -20.97
N LEU A 56 -18.82 -13.65 -21.36
CA LEU A 56 -18.35 -13.42 -22.72
C LEU A 56 -17.29 -14.46 -23.14
N THR A 57 -16.35 -14.78 -22.24
CA THR A 57 -15.33 -15.81 -22.51
C THR A 57 -15.97 -17.17 -22.77
N MET A 58 -16.95 -17.53 -21.96
CA MET A 58 -17.69 -18.80 -22.12
C MET A 58 -18.48 -18.83 -23.43
N HIS A 59 -19.25 -17.78 -23.75
CA HIS A 59 -20.00 -17.70 -24.99
C HIS A 59 -19.10 -17.70 -26.23
N LEU A 60 -17.99 -16.98 -26.20
CA LEU A 60 -17.01 -17.00 -27.27
C LEU A 60 -16.39 -18.39 -27.45
N GLY A 61 -16.10 -19.10 -26.34
CA GLY A 61 -15.62 -20.48 -26.36
C GLY A 61 -16.61 -21.44 -27.02
N LEU A 62 -17.89 -21.33 -26.68
CA LEU A 62 -18.96 -22.16 -27.29
C LEU A 62 -19.12 -21.85 -28.79
N LEU A 63 -19.12 -20.60 -29.19
CA LEU A 63 -19.22 -20.19 -30.58
C LEU A 63 -18.05 -20.75 -31.40
N THR A 64 -16.81 -20.72 -30.87
CA THR A 64 -15.62 -21.16 -31.58
C THR A 64 -15.58 -22.68 -31.83
N GLN A 65 -16.27 -23.49 -31.00
CA GLN A 65 -16.34 -24.94 -31.20
C GLN A 65 -17.03 -25.37 -32.49
N HIS A 66 -17.96 -24.55 -33.00
CA HIS A 66 -18.76 -24.83 -34.19
C HIS A 66 -18.35 -24.08 -35.44
N LEU A 67 -17.26 -23.29 -35.37
CA LEU A 67 -16.74 -22.54 -36.53
C LEU A 67 -15.87 -23.44 -37.39
N HIS A 68 -16.28 -23.62 -38.65
CA HIS A 68 -15.52 -24.42 -39.67
C HIS A 68 -14.71 -23.55 -40.61
N GLU A 69 -15.15 -22.31 -40.84
CA GLU A 69 -14.48 -21.39 -41.76
C GLU A 69 -13.26 -20.71 -41.11
N GLN A 70 -12.12 -20.78 -41.81
CA GLN A 70 -10.86 -20.21 -41.28
C GLN A 70 -10.93 -18.71 -40.97
N PRO A 71 -11.52 -17.84 -41.83
CA PRO A 71 -11.62 -16.41 -41.52
C PRO A 71 -12.44 -16.11 -40.27
N LEU A 72 -13.45 -16.91 -39.94
CA LEU A 72 -14.26 -16.77 -38.74
C LEU A 72 -13.48 -17.22 -37.48
N ARG A 73 -12.70 -18.29 -37.60
CA ARG A 73 -11.79 -18.74 -36.53
C ARG A 73 -10.75 -17.69 -36.18
N ASP A 74 -10.16 -17.06 -37.22
CA ASP A 74 -9.15 -16.01 -37.03
C ASP A 74 -9.75 -14.80 -36.32
N ARG A 75 -10.97 -14.38 -36.71
CA ARG A 75 -11.70 -13.31 -35.99
C ARG A 75 -12.04 -13.67 -34.55
N ALA A 76 -12.50 -14.88 -34.29
CA ALA A 76 -12.78 -15.36 -32.94
C ALA A 76 -11.51 -15.41 -32.09
N GLY A 77 -10.37 -15.77 -32.68
CA GLY A 77 -9.06 -15.70 -32.04
C GLY A 77 -8.67 -14.26 -31.62
N GLN A 78 -8.89 -13.31 -32.53
CA GLN A 78 -8.67 -11.89 -32.22
C GLN A 78 -9.58 -11.38 -31.11
N MET A 79 -10.87 -11.73 -31.13
CA MET A 79 -11.81 -11.37 -30.06
C MET A 79 -11.38 -11.95 -28.71
N LYS A 80 -10.91 -13.21 -28.67
CA LYS A 80 -10.40 -13.83 -27.44
C LYS A 80 -9.18 -13.11 -26.90
N GLN A 81 -8.27 -12.70 -27.76
CA GLN A 81 -7.10 -11.90 -27.35
C GLN A 81 -7.52 -10.54 -26.77
N LEU A 82 -8.44 -9.82 -27.44
CA LEU A 82 -8.97 -8.55 -26.93
C LEU A 82 -9.64 -8.72 -25.57
N LEU A 83 -10.44 -9.77 -25.41
CA LEU A 83 -11.12 -10.06 -24.15
C LEU A 83 -10.14 -10.37 -23.03
N ASN A 84 -9.09 -11.16 -23.31
CA ASN A 84 -8.03 -11.41 -22.34
C ASN A 84 -7.29 -10.13 -21.94
N ASN A 85 -7.01 -9.24 -22.88
CA ASN A 85 -6.40 -7.94 -22.58
C ASN A 85 -7.30 -7.07 -21.68
N ILE A 86 -8.61 -7.08 -21.95
CA ILE A 86 -9.59 -6.35 -21.11
C ILE A 86 -9.61 -6.94 -19.69
N ILE A 87 -9.61 -8.27 -19.56
CA ILE A 87 -9.57 -8.96 -18.26
C ILE A 87 -8.33 -8.56 -17.47
N GLU A 88 -7.15 -8.60 -18.09
CA GLU A 88 -5.90 -8.21 -17.43
C GLU A 88 -5.87 -6.72 -17.07
N THR A 89 -6.35 -5.86 -17.96
CA THR A 89 -6.47 -4.42 -17.67
C THR A 89 -7.40 -4.17 -16.49
N ASN A 90 -8.55 -4.80 -16.46
CA ASN A 90 -9.52 -4.69 -15.36
C ASN A 90 -8.92 -5.19 -14.04
N ARG A 91 -8.22 -6.34 -14.06
CA ARG A 91 -7.51 -6.86 -12.90
C ARG A 91 -6.45 -5.88 -12.37
N THR A 92 -5.65 -5.31 -13.27
CA THR A 92 -4.65 -4.30 -12.89
C THR A 92 -5.30 -3.06 -12.27
N MET A 93 -6.41 -2.59 -12.83
CA MET A 93 -7.17 -1.46 -12.27
C MET A 93 -7.75 -1.77 -10.89
N GLN A 94 -8.29 -2.98 -10.70
CA GLN A 94 -8.82 -3.41 -9.40
C GLN A 94 -7.71 -3.43 -8.35
N LEU A 95 -6.55 -4.03 -8.65
CA LEU A 95 -5.41 -4.08 -7.75
C LEU A 95 -4.85 -2.68 -7.41
N ALA A 96 -4.86 -1.76 -8.38
CA ALA A 96 -4.45 -0.37 -8.16
C ALA A 96 -5.44 0.40 -7.26
N LEU A 97 -6.73 0.07 -7.31
CA LEU A 97 -7.74 0.68 -6.45
C LEU A 97 -7.69 0.09 -5.04
N TRP A 98 -7.69 -1.23 -4.94
CA TRP A 98 -7.76 -1.95 -3.67
C TRP A 98 -7.20 -3.36 -3.79
N ASN A 99 -6.42 -3.77 -2.80
CA ASN A 99 -5.92 -5.14 -2.71
C ASN A 99 -6.93 -6.00 -1.94
N ASP A 100 -7.74 -6.76 -2.66
CA ASP A 100 -8.78 -7.65 -2.07
C ASP A 100 -8.18 -8.70 -1.12
N LYS A 101 -6.90 -9.05 -1.29
CA LYS A 101 -6.20 -10.01 -0.43
C LYS A 101 -6.06 -9.52 1.01
N LEU A 102 -5.99 -8.18 1.20
CA LEU A 102 -6.01 -7.60 2.54
C LEU A 102 -7.28 -8.00 3.32
N GLU A 103 -8.44 -8.09 2.65
CA GLU A 103 -9.70 -8.46 3.30
C GLU A 103 -9.85 -9.97 3.53
N PHE A 104 -9.39 -10.78 2.57
CA PHE A 104 -9.62 -12.23 2.61
C PHE A 104 -8.50 -13.00 3.29
N LEU A 105 -7.26 -12.54 3.14
CA LEU A 105 -6.06 -13.24 3.59
C LEU A 105 -5.28 -12.47 4.67
N GLY A 106 -5.70 -11.24 4.97
CA GLY A 106 -5.02 -10.38 5.92
C GLY A 106 -3.76 -9.69 5.38
N PRO A 107 -3.17 -8.78 6.18
CA PRO A 107 -2.04 -7.95 5.74
C PRO A 107 -0.75 -8.76 5.50
N LYS A 108 -0.50 -9.83 6.25
CA LYS A 108 0.67 -10.70 6.08
C LYS A 108 0.74 -11.28 4.67
N ALA A 109 -0.34 -11.92 4.21
CA ALA A 109 -0.40 -12.51 2.88
C ALA A 109 -0.40 -11.46 1.77
N ALA A 110 -1.11 -10.34 1.97
CA ALA A 110 -1.14 -9.23 1.02
C ALA A 110 0.24 -8.61 0.81
N ILE A 111 1.02 -8.41 1.87
CA ILE A 111 2.40 -7.88 1.81
C ILE A 111 3.33 -8.89 1.16
N ALA A 112 3.24 -10.18 1.52
CA ALA A 112 4.08 -11.23 0.93
C ALA A 112 3.98 -11.24 -0.60
N GLU A 113 2.76 -11.24 -1.10
CA GLU A 113 2.51 -11.29 -2.53
C GLU A 113 2.90 -9.99 -3.23
N LEU A 114 2.58 -8.83 -2.65
CA LEU A 114 3.01 -7.52 -3.15
C LEU A 114 4.53 -7.50 -3.39
N VAL A 115 5.31 -7.93 -2.41
CA VAL A 115 6.79 -7.92 -2.48
C VAL A 115 7.30 -8.86 -3.57
N VAL A 116 6.74 -10.07 -3.67
CA VAL A 116 7.12 -11.07 -4.66
C VAL A 116 6.79 -10.59 -6.08
N GLU A 117 5.56 -10.09 -6.31
CA GLU A 117 5.14 -9.59 -7.61
C GLU A 117 5.98 -8.38 -8.03
N TRP A 118 6.18 -7.43 -7.12
CA TRP A 118 6.99 -6.23 -7.35
C TRP A 118 8.45 -6.57 -7.72
N GLY A 119 9.07 -7.50 -6.98
CA GLY A 119 10.45 -7.93 -7.26
C GLY A 119 10.60 -8.56 -8.64
N ARG A 120 9.60 -9.36 -9.07
CA ARG A 120 9.57 -9.98 -10.39
C ARG A 120 9.38 -8.95 -11.50
N GLU A 121 8.46 -8.00 -11.33
CA GLU A 121 8.14 -6.97 -12.31
C GLU A 121 9.33 -6.05 -12.58
N HIS A 122 9.98 -5.59 -11.51
CA HIS A 122 11.06 -4.61 -11.60
C HIS A 122 12.46 -5.24 -11.65
N ARG A 123 12.57 -6.59 -11.60
CA ARG A 123 13.83 -7.33 -11.62
C ARG A 123 14.80 -6.89 -10.50
N ILE A 124 14.24 -6.54 -9.35
CA ILE A 124 14.98 -6.21 -8.12
C ILE A 124 14.84 -7.41 -7.18
N LYS A 125 15.92 -7.75 -6.50
CA LYS A 125 15.89 -8.84 -5.52
C LYS A 125 15.12 -8.39 -4.28
N ALA A 126 13.86 -8.78 -4.19
CA ALA A 126 12.99 -8.47 -3.08
C ALA A 126 12.87 -9.66 -2.14
N ARG A 127 13.05 -9.41 -0.85
CA ARG A 127 12.87 -10.39 0.22
C ARG A 127 11.78 -9.91 1.16
N VAL A 128 11.00 -10.85 1.69
CA VAL A 128 9.99 -10.57 2.71
C VAL A 128 10.26 -11.46 3.92
N SER A 129 10.27 -10.88 5.12
CA SER A 129 10.34 -11.56 6.40
C SER A 129 9.07 -11.22 7.17
N LEU A 130 8.35 -12.25 7.59
CA LEU A 130 7.04 -12.13 8.24
C LEU A 130 7.03 -12.99 9.50
N PRO A 131 6.23 -12.67 10.53
CA PRO A 131 6.09 -13.49 11.71
C PRO A 131 5.55 -14.88 11.36
N ASP A 132 5.95 -15.91 12.08
CA ASP A 132 5.47 -17.29 11.86
C ASP A 132 3.98 -17.43 12.13
N GLU A 133 3.52 -16.82 13.23
CA GLU A 133 2.10 -16.77 13.58
C GLU A 133 1.36 -15.75 12.71
N ASP A 134 0.03 -15.89 12.62
CA ASP A 134 -0.83 -14.92 11.93
C ASP A 134 -1.37 -13.88 12.93
N PRO A 135 -0.71 -12.72 13.04
CA PRO A 135 -1.15 -11.70 13.98
C PRO A 135 -2.48 -11.09 13.55
N VAL A 136 -3.33 -10.86 14.53
CA VAL A 136 -4.62 -10.20 14.29
C VAL A 136 -4.42 -8.69 14.28
N TYR A 137 -4.87 -8.05 13.22
CA TYR A 137 -4.87 -6.60 13.05
C TYR A 137 -6.28 -6.09 12.86
N THR A 138 -6.55 -4.91 13.39
CA THR A 138 -7.74 -4.15 12.98
C THR A 138 -7.59 -3.75 11.51
N ARG A 139 -8.71 -3.46 10.87
CA ARG A 139 -8.68 -3.04 9.46
C ARG A 139 -7.83 -1.79 9.22
N PRO A 140 -7.92 -0.70 10.01
CA PRO A 140 -7.04 0.46 9.86
C PRO A 140 -5.54 0.10 9.97
N GLN A 141 -5.18 -0.80 10.90
CA GLN A 141 -3.81 -1.30 11.07
C GLN A 141 -3.33 -2.07 9.83
N GLY A 142 -4.15 -3.00 9.33
CA GLY A 142 -3.83 -3.77 8.13
C GLY A 142 -3.65 -2.89 6.89
N VAL A 143 -4.51 -1.88 6.71
CA VAL A 143 -4.38 -0.87 5.64
C VAL A 143 -3.09 -0.07 5.80
N ALA A 144 -2.74 0.37 7.01
CA ALA A 144 -1.52 1.13 7.25
C ALA A 144 -0.26 0.33 6.91
N LEU A 145 -0.21 -0.96 7.30
CA LEU A 145 0.89 -1.86 6.95
C LEU A 145 1.03 -2.02 5.43
N LEU A 146 -0.05 -2.34 4.74
CA LEU A 146 0.00 -2.52 3.29
C LEU A 146 0.42 -1.23 2.56
N ARG A 147 -0.17 -0.08 2.93
CA ARG A 147 0.19 1.21 2.33
C ARG A 147 1.63 1.62 2.62
N CYS A 148 2.17 1.27 3.79
CA CYS A 148 3.58 1.49 4.09
C CYS A 148 4.49 0.65 3.20
N ALA A 149 4.16 -0.63 2.97
CA ALA A 149 4.89 -1.49 2.05
C ALA A 149 4.84 -0.95 0.61
N GLU A 150 3.65 -0.58 0.11
CA GLU A 150 3.45 0.00 -1.23
C GLU A 150 4.27 1.27 -1.43
N GLU A 151 4.20 2.20 -0.46
CA GLU A 151 4.93 3.46 -0.53
C GLU A 151 6.45 3.25 -0.45
N GLY A 152 6.90 2.37 0.46
CA GLY A 152 8.31 2.02 0.59
C GLY A 152 8.87 1.46 -0.72
N LEU A 153 8.19 0.50 -1.33
CA LEU A 153 8.58 -0.11 -2.61
C LEU A 153 8.57 0.91 -3.75
N ARG A 154 7.58 1.81 -3.79
CA ARG A 154 7.52 2.90 -4.78
C ARG A 154 8.71 3.85 -4.63
N ASN A 155 9.07 4.20 -3.39
CA ASN A 155 10.22 5.06 -3.12
C ASN A 155 11.55 4.41 -3.50
N VAL A 156 11.68 3.09 -3.29
CA VAL A 156 12.85 2.34 -3.75
C VAL A 156 12.99 2.43 -5.26
N LEU A 157 11.90 2.20 -6.00
CA LEU A 157 11.92 2.25 -7.47
C LEU A 157 12.24 3.65 -7.99
N ALA A 158 11.61 4.69 -7.41
CA ALA A 158 11.76 6.05 -7.89
C ALA A 158 13.10 6.70 -7.51
N HIS A 159 13.65 6.35 -6.35
CA HIS A 159 14.71 7.15 -5.74
C HIS A 159 15.97 6.39 -5.36
N ALA A 160 15.89 5.09 -5.04
CA ALA A 160 17.01 4.41 -4.40
C ALA A 160 18.09 3.93 -5.35
N GLN A 161 17.79 3.57 -6.60
CA GLN A 161 18.68 2.84 -7.51
C GLN A 161 19.22 1.55 -6.84
N ALA A 162 18.38 0.91 -6.04
CA ALA A 162 18.73 -0.28 -5.30
C ALA A 162 18.71 -1.53 -6.17
N SER A 163 19.52 -2.52 -5.79
CA SER A 163 19.49 -3.87 -6.36
C SER A 163 18.78 -4.89 -5.46
N GLU A 164 18.65 -4.56 -4.18
CA GLU A 164 17.97 -5.39 -3.19
C GLU A 164 17.05 -4.55 -2.30
N VAL A 165 15.93 -5.13 -1.92
CA VAL A 165 14.98 -4.57 -0.94
C VAL A 165 14.51 -5.67 0.00
N ASP A 166 14.43 -5.35 1.29
CA ASP A 166 13.86 -6.22 2.32
C ASP A 166 12.62 -5.54 2.90
N VAL A 167 11.53 -6.29 2.99
CA VAL A 167 10.31 -5.89 3.71
C VAL A 167 10.16 -6.83 4.91
N ILE A 168 10.17 -6.24 6.10
CA ILE A 168 10.20 -6.98 7.36
C ILE A 168 8.99 -6.53 8.18
N LEU A 169 8.13 -7.47 8.54
CA LEU A 169 7.03 -7.27 9.48
C LEU A 169 7.37 -8.03 10.76
N ASP A 170 7.59 -7.29 11.83
CA ASP A 170 7.80 -7.81 13.18
C ASP A 170 6.55 -7.53 14.02
N ASP A 171 6.14 -8.50 14.83
CA ASP A 171 4.99 -8.42 15.71
C ASP A 171 5.34 -9.14 17.03
N ASP A 172 5.36 -8.39 18.12
CA ASP A 172 5.68 -8.95 19.46
C ASP A 172 4.41 -9.16 20.33
N GLY A 173 3.23 -8.96 19.74
CA GLY A 173 1.94 -9.06 20.41
C GLY A 173 1.41 -7.73 20.91
N ASP A 174 2.26 -6.86 21.44
CA ASP A 174 1.89 -5.53 21.94
C ASP A 174 2.05 -4.44 20.87
N GLN A 175 2.99 -4.63 19.95
CA GLN A 175 3.38 -3.67 18.94
C GLN A 175 3.63 -4.35 17.60
N ALA A 176 3.28 -3.67 16.52
CA ALA A 176 3.62 -4.07 15.16
C ALA A 176 4.60 -3.08 14.55
N MET A 177 5.60 -3.61 13.86
CA MET A 177 6.61 -2.84 13.15
C MET A 177 6.79 -3.36 11.72
N LEU A 178 6.59 -2.49 10.73
CA LEU A 178 6.91 -2.78 9.34
C LEU A 178 8.09 -1.93 8.90
N THR A 179 9.12 -2.58 8.40
CA THR A 179 10.31 -1.92 7.84
C THR A 179 10.48 -2.29 6.38
N VAL A 180 10.60 -1.29 5.51
CA VAL A 180 11.04 -1.42 4.11
C VAL A 180 12.42 -0.82 4.02
N ARG A 181 13.44 -1.63 3.73
CA ARG A 181 14.83 -1.18 3.63
C ARG A 181 15.43 -1.57 2.28
N ASP A 182 16.27 -0.71 1.76
CA ASP A 182 16.98 -0.91 0.50
C ASP A 182 18.50 -0.76 0.66
N ASN A 183 19.26 -1.23 -0.32
CA ASN A 183 20.71 -1.10 -0.39
C ASN A 183 21.17 0.00 -1.35
N GLY A 184 20.31 0.96 -1.69
CA GLY A 184 20.57 1.99 -2.68
C GLY A 184 21.39 3.17 -2.15
N ARG A 185 21.21 4.34 -2.78
CA ARG A 185 21.98 5.56 -2.48
C ARG A 185 21.60 6.25 -1.17
N GLY A 186 20.57 5.76 -0.47
CA GLY A 186 20.13 6.30 0.82
C GLY A 186 19.23 7.54 0.74
N ALA A 187 18.67 7.90 1.89
CA ALA A 187 17.73 9.03 2.03
C ALA A 187 18.40 10.42 1.98
N ALA A 188 19.72 10.51 2.04
CA ALA A 188 20.46 11.80 2.05
C ALA A 188 20.27 12.64 0.77
N GLY A 189 19.65 12.10 -0.28
CA GLY A 189 19.28 12.80 -1.51
C GLY A 189 17.78 13.04 -1.66
N ALA A 190 16.96 12.60 -0.74
CA ALA A 190 15.54 12.91 -0.73
C ALA A 190 15.39 14.36 -0.27
N GLY A 191 15.02 15.23 -1.22
CA GLY A 191 14.99 16.69 -1.07
C GLY A 191 14.26 17.16 0.17
N ALA A 192 14.50 18.43 0.50
CA ALA A 192 13.92 19.13 1.64
C ALA A 192 12.42 18.86 1.80
N PRO A 193 11.89 18.81 3.03
CA PRO A 193 10.46 18.61 3.27
C PRO A 193 9.67 19.74 2.60
N GLY A 194 8.95 19.44 1.51
CA GLY A 194 8.15 20.43 0.79
C GLY A 194 7.89 20.13 -0.70
N GLY A 195 8.51 19.13 -1.31
CA GLY A 195 8.22 18.74 -2.69
C GLY A 195 6.89 17.99 -2.85
N LEU A 196 6.29 18.09 -4.04
CA LEU A 196 5.05 17.38 -4.41
C LEU A 196 5.16 15.85 -4.24
N ASP A 197 6.38 15.31 -4.28
CA ASP A 197 6.67 13.88 -4.14
C ASP A 197 6.61 13.34 -2.69
N CYS A 198 6.45 14.24 -1.70
CA CYS A 198 6.41 13.87 -0.27
C CYS A 198 5.00 13.58 0.27
N HIS A 199 3.95 13.69 -0.56
CA HIS A 199 2.57 13.52 -0.09
C HIS A 199 2.30 12.11 0.46
N GLY A 200 2.87 11.07 -0.16
CA GLY A 200 2.69 9.69 0.29
C GLY A 200 3.20 9.46 1.71
N LEU A 201 4.44 9.87 1.98
CA LEU A 201 5.04 9.74 3.32
C LEU A 201 4.32 10.60 4.37
N ARG A 202 3.85 11.80 3.98
CA ARG A 202 3.08 12.65 4.89
C ARG A 202 1.76 11.99 5.29
N LEU A 203 1.02 11.46 4.32
CA LEU A 203 -0.23 10.75 4.57
C LEU A 203 -0.04 9.51 5.43
N LEU A 204 1.05 8.76 5.19
CA LEU A 204 1.40 7.62 6.03
C LEU A 204 1.77 8.02 7.46
N ARG A 205 2.44 9.16 7.63
CA ARG A 205 2.77 9.68 8.97
C ARG A 205 1.52 10.03 9.76
N GLU A 206 0.56 10.72 9.13
CA GLU A 206 -0.72 11.03 9.76
C GLU A 206 -1.49 9.76 10.11
N ARG A 207 -1.48 8.76 9.22
CA ARG A 207 -2.09 7.45 9.46
C ARG A 207 -1.43 6.71 10.64
N ALA A 208 -0.10 6.78 10.75
CA ALA A 208 0.63 6.23 11.89
C ALA A 208 0.23 6.91 13.20
N HIS A 209 0.12 8.24 13.22
CA HIS A 209 -0.32 9.00 14.38
C HIS A 209 -1.75 8.62 14.84
N LEU A 210 -2.67 8.43 13.92
CA LEU A 210 -4.04 8.00 14.23
C LEU A 210 -4.10 6.61 14.87
N LEU A 211 -3.10 5.76 14.61
CA LEU A 211 -2.93 4.45 15.23
C LEU A 211 -2.14 4.52 16.55
N GLY A 212 -1.80 5.72 17.04
CA GLY A 212 -0.96 5.91 18.22
C GLY A 212 0.50 5.55 18.00
N GLY A 213 0.92 5.49 16.73
CA GLY A 213 2.26 5.09 16.32
C GLY A 213 3.08 6.18 15.66
N SER A 214 4.11 5.78 14.93
CA SER A 214 5.02 6.70 14.24
C SER A 214 5.53 6.12 12.92
N LEU A 215 5.91 7.01 11.99
CA LEU A 215 6.58 6.68 10.75
C LEU A 215 7.93 7.41 10.69
N THR A 216 9.00 6.66 10.49
CA THR A 216 10.35 7.19 10.37
C THR A 216 10.99 6.79 9.04
N LEU A 217 11.76 7.70 8.46
CA LEU A 217 12.62 7.44 7.31
C LEU A 217 14.06 7.77 7.74
N GLY A 218 14.94 6.79 7.70
CA GLY A 218 16.32 6.89 8.14
C GLY A 218 17.28 6.24 7.14
N ALA A 219 18.57 6.21 7.53
CA ALA A 219 19.57 5.44 6.82
C ALA A 219 19.32 3.94 7.04
N GLY A 220 19.62 3.14 6.02
CA GLY A 220 19.60 1.69 6.14
C GLY A 220 20.68 1.16 7.09
N PRO A 221 20.70 -0.15 7.36
CA PRO A 221 21.76 -0.80 8.13
C PRO A 221 23.13 -0.46 7.53
N ASP A 222 24.14 -0.27 8.39
CA ASP A 222 25.51 0.10 7.98
C ASP A 222 25.63 1.44 7.23
N GLY A 223 24.62 2.32 7.34
CA GLY A 223 24.61 3.64 6.69
C GLY A 223 24.43 3.59 5.18
N LYS A 224 24.08 2.44 4.60
CA LYS A 224 23.78 2.28 3.17
C LYS A 224 22.29 2.14 2.95
N GLY A 225 21.82 2.73 1.83
CA GLY A 225 20.41 2.71 1.50
C GLY A 225 19.52 3.50 2.45
N ALA A 226 18.22 3.27 2.39
CA ALA A 226 17.23 3.88 3.26
C ALA A 226 16.40 2.80 3.98
N ALA A 227 15.80 3.19 5.10
CA ALA A 227 14.84 2.38 5.83
C ALA A 227 13.62 3.24 6.19
N LEU A 228 12.46 2.84 5.69
CA LEU A 228 11.15 3.36 6.05
C LEU A 228 10.54 2.43 7.08
N THR A 229 10.28 2.92 8.29
CA THR A 229 9.76 2.12 9.39
C THR A 229 8.46 2.71 9.93
N LEU A 230 7.40 1.92 9.92
CA LEU A 230 6.11 2.17 10.55
C LEU A 230 6.03 1.34 11.83
N VAL A 231 5.68 1.98 12.94
CA VAL A 231 5.46 1.33 14.24
C VAL A 231 4.13 1.80 14.80
N PHE A 232 3.34 0.89 15.37
CA PHE A 232 2.13 1.24 16.12
C PHE A 232 1.80 0.19 17.19
N PRO A 233 1.17 0.59 18.31
CA PRO A 233 0.69 -0.35 19.32
C PRO A 233 -0.49 -1.16 18.78
N LYS A 234 -0.54 -2.43 19.11
CA LYS A 234 -1.74 -3.25 18.91
C LYS A 234 -2.69 -2.96 20.06
N GLN A 235 -3.81 -2.36 19.75
CA GLN A 235 -4.86 -2.20 20.76
C GLN A 235 -5.38 -3.58 21.12
N ALA A 236 -5.38 -3.85 22.45
CA ALA A 236 -5.99 -5.05 23.01
C ALA A 236 -7.52 -5.02 22.82
#